data_a4a4036c1ba07dc3d893e5b01e5aa329
#
_entry.id   a4a4036c1ba07dc3d893e5b01e5aa329
#
_cell.length_a   1.000
_cell.length_b   1.000
_cell.length_c   1.000
_cell.angle_alpha   90.00
_cell.angle_beta   90.00
_cell.angle_gamma   90.00
#
_symmetry.space_group_name_H-M   'P 1'
#
loop_
_entity.id
_entity.type
_entity.pdbx_description
1 polymer ?
#
loop_
_entity_poly.entity_id
_entity_poly.type
_entity_poly.pdbx_seq_one_letter_code
_entity_poly.pdbx_strand_id
1 'polypeptide(L)'
;TLCILFANYLAAKGRDVCIIDTDLQKTILMQRRKDKLIYEGEEEPYNVQDFDVTDVETMQSLVDSASQVEGYVLFDSPGNISEDGLAPLFVGADYIVCPYEYEDKALDSTGVFVQVLNVLREHNPQMSAKLFFVPNRIDPRIGTAEEQEMWRRTDEVFGNFGLVTPVVNSRATLKRTNTFELLGTQRDAVKKAFDYMLRRMK
;
A
#
# COMPACT_ATOMS: atom_id res chain seq x y z
N THR A 1 1.96 -7.50 -1.83
CA THR A 1 0.72 -8.27 -1.50
C THR A 1 -0.47 -7.37 -1.20
N LEU A 2 -0.37 -6.40 -0.27
CA LEU A 2 -1.51 -5.50 0.05
C LEU A 2 -1.92 -4.64 -1.15
N CYS A 3 -0.97 -4.19 -1.98
CA CYS A 3 -1.25 -3.44 -3.19
C CYS A 3 -2.15 -4.24 -4.15
N ILE A 4 -1.82 -5.50 -4.46
CA ILE A 4 -2.65 -6.38 -5.29
C ILE A 4 -4.05 -6.58 -4.67
N LEU A 5 -4.12 -6.87 -3.36
CA LEU A 5 -5.40 -7.08 -2.68
C LEU A 5 -6.28 -5.83 -2.71
N PHE A 6 -5.68 -4.63 -2.60
CA PHE A 6 -6.42 -3.38 -2.66
C PHE A 6 -6.89 -3.09 -4.10
N ALA A 7 -6.06 -3.34 -5.11
CA ALA A 7 -6.44 -3.24 -6.51
C ALA A 7 -7.62 -4.16 -6.84
N ASN A 8 -7.53 -5.45 -6.47
CA ASN A 8 -8.63 -6.39 -6.64
C ASN A 8 -9.89 -5.97 -5.89
N TYR A 9 -9.73 -5.36 -4.69
CA TYR A 9 -10.85 -4.87 -3.89
C TYR A 9 -11.56 -3.69 -4.55
N LEU A 10 -10.80 -2.78 -5.15
CA LEU A 10 -11.31 -1.63 -5.90
C LEU A 10 -12.01 -2.08 -7.19
N ALA A 11 -11.36 -2.94 -7.98
CA ALA A 11 -11.91 -3.50 -9.22
C ALA A 11 -13.22 -4.25 -8.95
N ALA A 12 -13.29 -5.07 -7.89
CA ALA A 12 -14.50 -5.76 -7.48
C ALA A 12 -15.65 -4.80 -7.04
N LYS A 13 -15.35 -3.52 -6.81
CA LYS A 13 -16.31 -2.45 -6.55
C LYS A 13 -16.63 -1.62 -7.81
N GLY A 14 -16.15 -2.03 -8.98
CA GLY A 14 -16.33 -1.32 -10.26
C GLY A 14 -15.56 0.00 -10.32
N ARG A 15 -14.41 0.09 -9.64
CA ARG A 15 -13.53 1.26 -9.70
C ARG A 15 -12.44 1.04 -10.73
N ASP A 16 -12.11 2.08 -11.48
CA ASP A 16 -10.98 2.08 -12.39
C ASP A 16 -9.68 2.10 -11.59
N VAL A 17 -8.78 1.18 -11.92
CA VAL A 17 -7.53 0.97 -11.19
C VAL A 17 -6.38 0.76 -12.17
N CYS A 18 -5.23 1.31 -11.84
CA CYS A 18 -3.96 0.98 -12.44
C CYS A 18 -2.94 0.73 -11.33
N ILE A 19 -2.08 -0.28 -11.48
CA ILE A 19 -0.90 -0.46 -10.63
C ILE A 19 0.33 -0.08 -11.42
N ILE A 20 1.18 0.74 -10.81
CA ILE A 20 2.52 1.03 -11.28
C ILE A 20 3.51 0.39 -10.31
N ASP A 21 4.19 -0.65 -10.79
CA ASP A 21 5.19 -1.41 -10.03
C ASP A 21 6.55 -0.71 -10.16
N THR A 22 6.94 0.02 -9.11
CA THR A 22 8.22 0.75 -9.06
C THR A 22 9.31 -0.01 -8.29
N ASP A 23 9.00 -1.21 -7.78
CA ASP A 23 10.00 -2.07 -7.13
C ASP A 23 10.96 -2.65 -8.20
N LEU A 24 12.26 -2.65 -7.88
CA LEU A 24 13.29 -3.21 -8.77
C LEU A 24 13.03 -4.67 -9.16
N GLN A 25 12.40 -5.44 -8.28
CA GLN A 25 12.07 -6.84 -8.52
C GLN A 25 10.84 -7.05 -9.41
N LYS A 26 10.04 -6.00 -9.67
CA LYS A 26 8.82 -6.04 -10.50
C LYS A 26 7.89 -7.21 -10.14
N THR A 27 7.70 -7.41 -8.84
CA THR A 27 7.01 -8.61 -8.32
C THR A 27 5.55 -8.68 -8.74
N ILE A 28 4.86 -7.53 -8.82
CA ILE A 28 3.45 -7.47 -9.25
C ILE A 28 3.34 -7.71 -10.75
N LEU A 29 4.20 -7.11 -11.55
CA LEU A 29 4.21 -7.34 -12.99
C LEU A 29 4.51 -8.80 -13.34
N MET A 30 5.49 -9.40 -12.64
CA MET A 30 5.80 -10.82 -12.84
C MET A 30 4.64 -11.74 -12.41
N GLN A 31 3.92 -11.38 -11.33
CA GLN A 31 2.71 -12.09 -10.93
C GLN A 31 1.64 -11.97 -12.01
N ARG A 32 1.38 -10.77 -12.55
CA ARG A 32 0.42 -10.56 -13.64
C ARG A 32 0.73 -11.43 -14.86
N ARG A 33 2.00 -11.53 -15.26
CA ARG A 33 2.40 -12.39 -16.38
C ARG A 33 2.08 -13.86 -16.15
N LYS A 34 2.28 -14.37 -14.94
CA LYS A 34 1.92 -15.75 -14.56
C LYS A 34 0.41 -15.95 -14.53
N ASP A 35 -0.32 -14.99 -13.95
CA ASP A 35 -1.76 -15.08 -13.83
C ASP A 35 -2.44 -15.08 -15.22
N LYS A 36 -1.94 -14.29 -16.17
CA LYS A 36 -2.45 -14.29 -17.57
C LYS A 36 -2.41 -15.66 -18.24
N LEU A 37 -1.49 -16.55 -17.84
CA LEU A 37 -1.45 -17.93 -18.33
C LEU A 37 -2.53 -18.81 -17.68
N ILE A 38 -2.95 -18.47 -16.47
CA ILE A 38 -3.98 -19.21 -15.72
C ILE A 38 -5.38 -18.74 -16.13
N TYR A 39 -5.55 -17.45 -16.37
CA TYR A 39 -6.79 -16.77 -16.72
C TYR A 39 -6.84 -16.43 -18.23
N GLU A 40 -6.35 -17.36 -19.07
CA GLU A 40 -6.29 -17.17 -20.52
C GLU A 40 -7.69 -16.92 -21.09
N GLY A 41 -7.85 -15.81 -21.82
CA GLY A 41 -9.12 -15.39 -22.41
C GLY A 41 -10.03 -14.57 -21.49
N GLU A 42 -9.69 -14.38 -20.24
CA GLU A 42 -10.41 -13.47 -19.33
C GLU A 42 -9.93 -12.02 -19.51
N GLU A 43 -10.85 -11.08 -19.33
CA GLU A 43 -10.55 -9.65 -19.36
C GLU A 43 -9.71 -9.26 -18.12
N GLU A 44 -8.67 -8.48 -18.34
CA GLU A 44 -7.84 -7.97 -17.24
C GLU A 44 -8.66 -6.96 -16.42
N PRO A 45 -8.84 -7.17 -15.10
CA PRO A 45 -9.69 -6.30 -14.27
C PRO A 45 -9.10 -4.90 -14.05
N TYR A 46 -7.80 -4.74 -14.30
CA TYR A 46 -7.09 -3.46 -14.24
C TYR A 46 -5.71 -3.59 -14.89
N ASN A 47 -5.12 -2.46 -15.24
CA ASN A 47 -3.79 -2.40 -15.84
C ASN A 47 -2.68 -2.55 -14.79
N VAL A 48 -1.60 -3.22 -15.14
CA VAL A 48 -0.36 -3.33 -14.36
C VAL A 48 0.81 -2.97 -15.25
N GLN A 49 1.53 -1.92 -14.88
CA GLN A 49 2.71 -1.43 -15.59
C GLN A 49 3.91 -1.44 -14.65
N ASP A 50 5.09 -1.57 -15.19
CA ASP A 50 6.32 -1.32 -14.47
C ASP A 50 6.87 0.06 -14.79
N PHE A 51 7.64 0.58 -13.86
CA PHE A 51 8.35 1.82 -14.06
C PHE A 51 9.68 1.76 -13.30
N ASP A 52 10.77 2.09 -14.00
CA ASP A 52 12.08 2.13 -13.38
C ASP A 52 12.32 3.53 -12.80
N VAL A 53 12.55 3.58 -11.51
CA VAL A 53 12.91 4.82 -10.80
C VAL A 53 14.36 5.14 -11.13
N THR A 54 14.60 6.02 -12.10
CA THR A 54 15.95 6.39 -12.56
C THR A 54 16.42 7.70 -11.94
N ASP A 55 15.51 8.66 -11.81
CA ASP A 55 15.81 10.01 -11.33
C ASP A 55 14.53 10.75 -10.88
N VAL A 56 14.72 11.89 -10.22
CA VAL A 56 13.66 12.73 -9.68
C VAL A 56 12.73 13.29 -10.77
N GLU A 57 13.30 13.74 -11.90
CA GLU A 57 12.53 14.40 -12.96
C GLU A 57 11.59 13.42 -13.66
N THR A 58 12.08 12.21 -13.93
CA THR A 58 11.31 11.12 -14.52
C THR A 58 10.17 10.68 -13.60
N MET A 59 10.43 10.56 -12.29
CA MET A 59 9.40 10.24 -11.30
C MET A 59 8.37 11.38 -11.18
N GLN A 60 8.80 12.64 -11.19
CA GLN A 60 7.87 13.77 -11.14
C GLN A 60 6.93 13.75 -12.37
N SER A 61 7.46 13.52 -13.56
CA SER A 61 6.66 13.43 -14.78
C SER A 61 5.65 12.30 -14.74
N LEU A 62 6.01 11.16 -14.13
CA LEU A 62 5.10 10.03 -13.93
C LEU A 62 3.98 10.40 -12.95
N VAL A 63 4.30 11.02 -11.82
CA VAL A 63 3.33 11.46 -10.82
C VAL A 63 2.37 12.50 -11.39
N ASP A 64 2.89 13.48 -12.14
CA ASP A 64 2.09 14.50 -12.82
C ASP A 64 1.12 13.85 -13.83
N SER A 65 1.58 12.86 -14.58
CA SER A 65 0.74 12.10 -15.52
C SER A 65 -0.34 11.28 -14.77
N ALA A 66 0.03 10.63 -13.68
CA ALA A 66 -0.88 9.85 -12.86
C ALA A 66 -1.98 10.73 -12.23
N SER A 67 -1.66 11.98 -11.87
CA SER A 67 -2.63 12.92 -11.29
C SER A 67 -3.76 13.33 -12.25
N GLN A 68 -3.58 13.11 -13.56
CA GLN A 68 -4.59 13.39 -14.58
C GLN A 68 -5.49 12.18 -14.89
N VAL A 69 -5.21 11.03 -14.31
CA VAL A 69 -5.98 9.80 -14.55
C VAL A 69 -7.19 9.77 -13.61
N GLU A 70 -8.38 9.57 -14.18
CA GLU A 70 -9.57 9.28 -13.38
C GLU A 70 -9.47 7.87 -12.80
N GLY A 71 -9.82 7.72 -11.52
CA GLY A 71 -9.76 6.44 -10.82
C GLY A 71 -8.65 6.35 -9.78
N TYR A 72 -8.07 5.16 -9.63
CA TYR A 72 -7.03 4.88 -8.63
C TYR A 72 -5.74 4.46 -9.31
N VAL A 73 -4.68 5.24 -9.15
CA VAL A 73 -3.34 4.83 -9.54
C VAL A 73 -2.59 4.40 -8.28
N LEU A 74 -2.26 3.12 -8.19
CA LEU A 74 -1.57 2.53 -7.06
C LEU A 74 -0.10 2.35 -7.40
N PHE A 75 0.78 2.99 -6.65
CA PHE A 75 2.22 2.78 -6.76
C PHE A 75 2.68 1.74 -5.74
N ASP A 76 3.28 0.66 -6.20
CA ASP A 76 3.98 -0.29 -5.32
C ASP A 76 5.44 0.13 -5.23
N SER A 77 5.79 0.80 -4.14
CA SER A 77 7.11 1.39 -3.94
C SER A 77 8.08 0.39 -3.29
N PRO A 78 9.39 0.46 -3.59
CA PRO A 78 10.40 -0.31 -2.88
C PRO A 78 10.36 -0.01 -1.38
N GLY A 79 10.73 -1.00 -0.56
CA GLY A 79 10.76 -0.85 0.89
C GLY A 79 11.88 0.04 1.42
N ASN A 80 12.81 0.42 0.56
CA ASN A 80 13.92 1.31 0.91
C ASN A 80 13.65 2.74 0.41
N ILE A 81 13.48 3.67 1.35
CA ILE A 81 13.18 5.08 1.07
C ILE A 81 14.42 5.90 0.68
N SER A 82 15.61 5.36 0.84
CA SER A 82 16.85 6.09 0.58
C SER A 82 17.17 6.32 -0.91
N GLU A 83 16.26 5.94 -1.80
CA GLU A 83 16.36 6.27 -3.22
C GLU A 83 15.84 7.68 -3.46
N ASP A 84 16.72 8.62 -3.78
CA ASP A 84 16.39 10.04 -4.01
C ASP A 84 15.28 10.24 -5.04
N GLY A 85 15.15 9.32 -6.01
CA GLY A 85 14.11 9.32 -7.03
C GLY A 85 12.67 9.13 -6.52
N LEU A 86 12.46 8.65 -5.29
CA LEU A 86 11.12 8.37 -4.76
C LEU A 86 10.43 9.60 -4.11
N ALA A 87 11.16 10.66 -3.79
CA ALA A 87 10.61 11.83 -3.12
C ALA A 87 9.38 12.44 -3.85
N PRO A 88 9.38 12.61 -5.18
CA PRO A 88 8.22 13.14 -5.90
C PRO A 88 6.97 12.29 -5.73
N LEU A 89 7.12 10.96 -5.64
CA LEU A 89 5.99 10.05 -5.44
C LEU A 89 5.29 10.33 -4.10
N PHE A 90 6.04 10.50 -3.01
CA PHE A 90 5.45 10.79 -1.70
C PHE A 90 4.88 12.21 -1.61
N VAL A 91 5.53 13.17 -2.28
CA VAL A 91 5.08 14.58 -2.30
C VAL A 91 3.79 14.73 -3.11
N GLY A 92 3.66 14.04 -4.23
CA GLY A 92 2.50 14.15 -5.12
C GLY A 92 1.37 13.16 -4.83
N ALA A 93 1.55 12.22 -3.90
CA ALA A 93 0.50 11.27 -3.54
C ALA A 93 -0.66 11.94 -2.78
N ASP A 94 -1.90 11.54 -3.08
CA ASP A 94 -3.07 11.90 -2.26
C ASP A 94 -3.12 11.10 -0.96
N TYR A 95 -2.68 9.84 -1.04
CA TYR A 95 -2.71 8.89 0.08
C TYR A 95 -1.44 8.04 0.11
N ILE A 96 -0.90 7.87 1.30
CA ILE A 96 0.22 6.97 1.54
C ILE A 96 -0.28 5.86 2.47
N VAL A 97 -0.07 4.60 2.07
CA VAL A 97 -0.45 3.43 2.85
C VAL A 97 0.83 2.76 3.36
N CYS A 98 1.01 2.76 4.67
CA CYS A 98 2.15 2.19 5.36
C CYS A 98 1.72 0.94 6.14
N PRO A 99 1.92 -0.27 5.61
CA PRO A 99 1.71 -1.49 6.38
C PRO A 99 2.84 -1.68 7.40
N TYR A 100 2.49 -2.14 8.60
CA TYR A 100 3.46 -2.46 9.65
C TYR A 100 3.05 -3.71 10.43
N GLU A 101 4.01 -4.29 11.12
CA GLU A 101 3.85 -5.40 12.05
C GLU A 101 4.32 -4.96 13.44
N TYR A 102 3.85 -5.61 14.52
CA TYR A 102 4.26 -5.24 15.87
C TYR A 102 5.60 -5.87 16.29
N GLU A 103 6.45 -6.15 15.33
CA GLU A 103 7.83 -6.57 15.57
C GLU A 103 8.76 -5.36 15.65
N ASP A 104 9.71 -5.35 16.55
CA ASP A 104 10.61 -4.22 16.83
C ASP A 104 11.23 -3.66 15.55
N LYS A 105 11.79 -4.54 14.70
CA LYS A 105 12.43 -4.11 13.43
C LYS A 105 11.44 -3.44 12.47
N ALA A 106 10.20 -3.91 12.43
CA ALA A 106 9.16 -3.33 11.58
C ALA A 106 8.72 -1.98 12.13
N LEU A 107 8.60 -1.86 13.45
CA LEU A 107 8.28 -0.61 14.13
C LEU A 107 9.38 0.44 13.95
N ASP A 108 10.64 0.05 14.10
CA ASP A 108 11.80 0.93 13.86
C ASP A 108 11.80 1.44 12.41
N SER A 109 11.61 0.56 11.43
CA SER A 109 11.54 0.93 10.01
C SER A 109 10.37 1.87 9.73
N THR A 110 9.20 1.63 10.35
CA THR A 110 8.04 2.50 10.24
C THR A 110 8.31 3.87 10.87
N GLY A 111 9.00 3.92 12.00
CA GLY A 111 9.43 5.15 12.66
C GLY A 111 10.36 5.99 11.76
N VAL A 112 11.35 5.34 11.14
CA VAL A 112 12.23 6.01 10.15
C VAL A 112 11.43 6.55 8.97
N PHE A 113 10.48 5.77 8.46
CA PHE A 113 9.59 6.22 7.38
C PHE A 113 8.82 7.49 7.74
N VAL A 114 8.23 7.53 8.94
CA VAL A 114 7.52 8.72 9.43
C VAL A 114 8.44 9.93 9.51
N GLN A 115 9.68 9.74 9.98
CA GLN A 115 10.67 10.84 10.05
C GLN A 115 10.99 11.38 8.64
N VAL A 116 11.20 10.50 7.66
CA VAL A 116 11.43 10.92 6.26
C VAL A 116 10.23 11.70 5.71
N LEU A 117 9.01 11.23 5.93
CA LEU A 117 7.81 11.95 5.50
C LEU A 117 7.68 13.33 6.15
N ASN A 118 8.06 13.46 7.42
CA ASN A 118 8.04 14.76 8.10
C ASN A 118 9.07 15.72 7.47
N VAL A 119 10.29 15.26 7.21
CA VAL A 119 11.31 16.06 6.50
C VAL A 119 10.83 16.47 5.11
N LEU A 120 10.20 15.55 4.36
CA LEU A 120 9.63 15.88 3.05
C LEU A 120 8.53 16.95 3.17
N ARG A 121 7.65 16.88 4.17
CA ARG A 121 6.61 17.89 4.42
C ARG A 121 7.18 19.25 4.76
N GLU A 122 8.24 19.30 5.57
CA GLU A 122 8.92 20.57 5.92
C GLU A 122 9.48 21.27 4.69
N HIS A 123 10.04 20.51 3.73
CA HIS A 123 10.63 21.05 2.51
C HIS A 123 9.62 21.23 1.36
N ASN A 124 8.46 20.59 1.45
CA ASN A 124 7.41 20.62 0.43
C ASN A 124 6.05 20.96 1.06
N PRO A 125 5.76 22.24 1.32
CA PRO A 125 4.51 22.67 1.97
C PRO A 125 3.22 22.28 1.23
N GLN A 126 3.34 21.97 -0.08
CA GLN A 126 2.23 21.46 -0.91
C GLN A 126 1.88 19.99 -0.63
N MET A 127 2.74 19.23 0.04
CA MET A 127 2.50 17.83 0.36
C MET A 127 1.31 17.66 1.31
N SER A 128 0.20 17.19 0.77
CA SER A 128 -1.07 17.04 1.50
C SER A 128 -1.47 15.57 1.73
N ALA A 129 -0.60 14.64 1.39
CA ALA A 129 -0.86 13.21 1.48
C ALA A 129 -1.40 12.79 2.86
N LYS A 130 -2.55 12.09 2.87
CA LYS A 130 -3.05 11.46 4.09
C LYS A 130 -2.38 10.11 4.29
N LEU A 131 -1.82 9.91 5.47
CA LEU A 131 -1.12 8.68 5.82
C LEU A 131 -2.09 7.69 6.49
N PHE A 132 -2.13 6.46 5.97
CA PHE A 132 -2.81 5.32 6.57
C PHE A 132 -1.79 4.32 7.08
N PHE A 133 -1.83 4.02 8.36
CA PHE A 133 -1.09 2.92 8.95
C PHE A 133 -1.97 1.67 8.97
N VAL A 134 -1.46 0.57 8.44
CA VAL A 134 -2.20 -0.69 8.35
C VAL A 134 -1.49 -1.75 9.18
N PRO A 135 -1.97 -2.05 10.43
CA PRO A 135 -1.46 -3.20 11.19
C PRO A 135 -1.73 -4.46 10.37
N ASN A 136 -0.67 -5.17 9.98
CA ASN A 136 -0.73 -6.24 8.99
C ASN A 136 -0.07 -7.52 9.50
N ARG A 137 -0.50 -8.67 8.99
CA ARG A 137 0.05 -10.00 9.31
C ARG A 137 -0.02 -10.38 10.79
N ILE A 138 -0.95 -9.81 11.53
CA ILE A 138 -1.09 -10.10 12.95
C ILE A 138 -1.80 -11.43 13.12
N ASP A 139 -1.20 -12.36 13.88
CA ASP A 139 -1.88 -13.59 14.29
C ASP A 139 -2.72 -13.31 15.56
N PRO A 140 -4.05 -13.39 15.49
CA PRO A 140 -4.92 -13.06 16.62
C PRO A 140 -4.82 -14.05 17.78
N ARG A 141 -4.08 -15.16 17.61
CA ARG A 141 -3.88 -16.20 18.63
C ARG A 141 -2.63 -15.96 19.48
N ILE A 142 -1.77 -15.04 19.07
CA ILE A 142 -0.53 -14.67 19.78
C ILE A 142 -0.71 -13.33 20.48
N GLY A 143 0.17 -13.08 21.41
CA GLY A 143 0.20 -11.86 22.20
C GLY A 143 -0.38 -12.05 23.60
N THR A 144 0.48 -11.85 24.59
CA THR A 144 0.08 -11.71 25.99
C THR A 144 -0.73 -10.44 26.20
N ALA A 145 -1.38 -10.28 27.35
CA ALA A 145 -2.10 -9.04 27.66
C ALA A 145 -1.17 -7.80 27.63
N GLU A 146 0.09 -7.98 28.05
CA GLU A 146 1.08 -6.91 28.04
C GLU A 146 1.49 -6.52 26.60
N GLU A 147 1.71 -7.52 25.72
CA GLU A 147 2.00 -7.28 24.31
C GLU A 147 0.84 -6.60 23.59
N GLN A 148 -0.40 -7.03 23.84
CA GLN A 148 -1.59 -6.39 23.26
C GLN A 148 -1.75 -4.94 23.73
N GLU A 149 -1.42 -4.64 24.98
CA GLU A 149 -1.40 -3.27 25.49
C GLU A 149 -0.29 -2.43 24.82
N MET A 150 0.88 -3.03 24.59
CA MET A 150 1.96 -2.36 23.84
C MET A 150 1.53 -2.08 22.39
N TRP A 151 0.89 -3.03 21.72
CA TRP A 151 0.35 -2.84 20.37
C TRP A 151 -0.65 -1.67 20.31
N ARG A 152 -1.56 -1.60 21.26
CA ARG A 152 -2.53 -0.50 21.37
C ARG A 152 -1.84 0.86 21.53
N ARG A 153 -0.80 0.92 22.37
CA ARG A 153 0.00 2.15 22.53
C ARG A 153 0.76 2.52 21.26
N THR A 154 1.27 1.53 20.54
CA THR A 154 1.90 1.74 19.24
C THR A 154 0.92 2.35 18.23
N ASP A 155 -0.30 1.83 18.16
CA ASP A 155 -1.36 2.37 17.31
C ASP A 155 -1.72 3.80 17.70
N GLU A 156 -1.78 4.12 19.01
CA GLU A 156 -2.00 5.48 19.52
C GLU A 156 -0.88 6.43 19.10
N VAL A 157 0.38 5.99 19.16
CA VAL A 157 1.53 6.78 18.70
C VAL A 157 1.45 7.06 17.20
N PHE A 158 1.22 6.04 16.38
CA PHE A 158 1.06 6.23 14.93
C PHE A 158 -0.18 7.07 14.59
N GLY A 159 -1.21 6.99 15.42
CA GLY A 159 -2.40 7.84 15.32
C GLY A 159 -2.14 9.35 15.38
N ASN A 160 -1.01 9.78 15.94
CA ASN A 160 -0.59 11.19 15.93
C ASN A 160 -0.05 11.64 14.55
N PHE A 161 0.36 10.70 13.70
CA PHE A 161 0.95 11.01 12.40
C PHE A 161 0.01 10.71 11.22
N GLY A 162 -0.99 9.87 11.44
CA GLY A 162 -1.93 9.46 10.39
C GLY A 162 -3.11 8.67 10.95
N LEU A 163 -3.81 7.98 10.06
CA LEU A 163 -5.00 7.19 10.38
C LEU A 163 -4.62 5.71 10.53
N VAL A 164 -4.77 5.15 11.71
CA VAL A 164 -4.58 3.71 11.93
C VAL A 164 -5.84 2.97 11.52
N THR A 165 -5.70 2.00 10.64
CA THR A 165 -6.82 1.18 10.15
C THR A 165 -7.12 0.01 11.10
N PRO A 166 -8.30 -0.63 10.97
CA PRO A 166 -8.48 -1.96 11.55
C PRO A 166 -7.41 -2.94 11.06
N VAL A 167 -7.06 -3.89 11.93
CA VAL A 167 -6.01 -4.89 11.71
C VAL A 167 -6.34 -5.81 10.54
N VAL A 168 -5.34 -6.10 9.71
CA VAL A 168 -5.34 -7.19 8.73
C VAL A 168 -4.62 -8.40 9.30
N ASN A 169 -5.40 -9.39 9.72
CA ASN A 169 -4.85 -10.60 10.33
C ASN A 169 -4.09 -11.48 9.34
N SER A 170 -3.07 -12.16 9.83
CA SER A 170 -2.33 -13.17 9.08
C SER A 170 -3.26 -14.33 8.68
N ARG A 171 -3.36 -14.61 7.39
CA ARG A 171 -4.14 -15.73 6.85
C ARG A 171 -3.39 -16.38 5.69
N ALA A 172 -3.42 -17.70 5.61
CA ALA A 172 -2.77 -18.44 4.52
C ALA A 172 -3.31 -18.04 3.13
N THR A 173 -4.59 -17.67 3.05
CA THR A 173 -5.23 -17.22 1.81
C THR A 173 -4.64 -15.91 1.28
N LEU A 174 -4.13 -15.01 2.15
CA LEU A 174 -3.49 -13.76 1.74
C LEU A 174 -2.10 -13.97 1.12
N LYS A 175 -1.52 -15.18 1.26
CA LYS A 175 -0.26 -15.56 0.59
C LYS A 175 -0.46 -16.10 -0.83
N ARG A 176 -1.72 -16.31 -1.24
CA ARG A 176 -2.09 -16.88 -2.55
C ARG A 176 -2.87 -15.85 -3.37
N THR A 177 -2.36 -14.63 -3.41
CA THR A 177 -2.96 -13.56 -4.22
C THR A 177 -2.64 -13.77 -5.69
N ASN A 178 -3.61 -13.44 -6.53
CA ASN A 178 -3.46 -13.26 -7.95
C ASN A 178 -3.91 -11.84 -8.34
N THR A 179 -3.65 -11.43 -9.56
CA THR A 179 -3.96 -10.07 -10.03
C THR A 179 -5.27 -9.98 -10.82
N PHE A 180 -6.08 -11.04 -10.85
CA PHE A 180 -7.35 -11.09 -11.59
C PHE A 180 -8.58 -11.04 -10.70
N GLU A 181 -8.54 -11.68 -9.54
CA GLU A 181 -9.72 -11.79 -8.69
C GLU A 181 -9.42 -11.62 -7.19
N LEU A 182 -10.44 -11.25 -6.44
CA LEU A 182 -10.43 -11.22 -4.99
C LEU A 182 -11.30 -12.36 -4.44
N LEU A 183 -10.66 -13.40 -3.91
CA LEU A 183 -11.38 -14.50 -3.28
C LEU A 183 -12.20 -14.02 -2.08
N GLY A 184 -13.37 -14.63 -1.83
CA GLY A 184 -14.26 -14.25 -0.72
C GLY A 184 -13.54 -14.22 0.64
N THR A 185 -12.70 -15.22 0.91
CA THR A 185 -11.89 -15.31 2.15
C THR A 185 -10.82 -14.23 2.26
N GLN A 186 -10.26 -13.76 1.15
CA GLN A 186 -9.32 -12.63 1.10
C GLN A 186 -10.08 -11.32 1.36
N ARG A 187 -11.22 -11.13 0.67
CA ARG A 187 -12.10 -9.97 0.87
C ARG A 187 -12.49 -9.81 2.32
N ASP A 188 -12.94 -10.87 2.98
CA ASP A 188 -13.35 -10.83 4.38
C ASP A 188 -12.18 -10.46 5.31
N ALA A 189 -10.95 -10.89 4.98
CA ALA A 189 -9.77 -10.57 5.76
C ALA A 189 -9.38 -9.09 5.70
N VAL A 190 -9.53 -8.45 4.53
CA VAL A 190 -9.09 -7.06 4.31
C VAL A 190 -10.23 -6.03 4.39
N LYS A 191 -11.49 -6.48 4.33
CA LYS A 191 -12.67 -5.63 4.20
C LYS A 191 -12.72 -4.48 5.21
N LYS A 192 -12.46 -4.77 6.49
CA LYS A 192 -12.54 -3.75 7.54
C LYS A 192 -11.52 -2.63 7.34
N ALA A 193 -10.27 -2.98 7.01
CA ALA A 193 -9.21 -2.01 6.77
C ALA A 193 -9.47 -1.22 5.47
N PHE A 194 -9.80 -1.90 4.37
CA PHE A 194 -10.00 -1.26 3.08
C PHE A 194 -11.27 -0.39 3.04
N ASP A 195 -12.38 -0.82 3.64
CA ASP A 195 -13.56 0.03 3.78
C ASP A 195 -13.30 1.25 4.68
N TYR A 196 -12.44 1.11 5.70
CA TYR A 196 -12.02 2.23 6.55
C TYR A 196 -11.24 3.27 5.74
N MET A 197 -10.30 2.82 4.90
CA MET A 197 -9.53 3.68 4.00
C MET A 197 -10.45 4.38 3.00
N LEU A 198 -11.26 3.61 2.25
CA LEU A 198 -12.13 4.13 1.19
C LEU A 198 -13.14 5.17 1.69
N ARG A 199 -13.65 5.04 2.91
CA ARG A 199 -14.54 6.07 3.49
C ARG A 199 -13.82 7.40 3.76
N ARG A 200 -12.49 7.42 3.79
CA ARG A 200 -11.65 8.59 4.06
C ARG A 200 -10.87 9.09 2.84
N MET A 201 -10.78 8.28 1.82
CA MET A 201 -10.37 8.65 0.47
C MET A 201 -11.59 9.31 -0.20
N LYS A 202 -11.42 10.54 -0.66
CA LYS A 202 -12.49 11.33 -1.31
C LYS A 202 -12.09 11.62 -2.73
#